data_28092e0177f4d9f8dde92b09e1098ec7
#
_entry.id   28092e0177f4d9f8dde92b09e1098ec7
#
_cell.length_a   1.000
_cell.length_b   1.000
_cell.length_c   1.000
_cell.angle_alpha   90.00
_cell.angle_beta   90.00
_cell.angle_gamma   90.00
#
_symmetry.space_group_name_H-M   'P 1'
#
loop_
_entity.id
_entity.type
_entity.pdbx_description
1 polymer ?
#
loop_
_entity_poly.entity_id
_entity_poly.type
_entity_poly.pdbx_seq_one_letter_code
_entity_poly.pdbx_strand_id
1 'polypeptide(L)'
;RVSGGEKTNKLGQGGGALVLIDGAEGDMGSVNPDDIASISVLKDASSAAVYGARGAFGVILITTKNPEKGKVRVNYNGSVSLHRRTVIWEDNVVTDPVQWVDAFRESYLNSSPTATVPSLFNNYMPYSNAWFEELKRRRADPTMDNYDIDANGNYSYYGETNWLKEIYKSVNYSTTHAVSIQGGREGVSYYVSGRYYNQDGIYKVGEETYKKYNLRAKGSIRIRPWLTLDNNTSLMSSKYHQPMMHYGQQMISRQIDMFAFPFALLKNPDGTWTQTAAKSGYAAFAEGTSWQEDNRLEVANTTTFNFEFVPEVFKVSADVTYKGARWTRDRMENLYTYYTGVNVSGQDNSFSSLENWTYRSDYISTNIVGTVTPKLGADHDLNVVAGWNLEDYDYRTQKTYRQGNLYPSKPSFTLMDGEY
;
A
#
# COMPACT_ATOMS: atom_id res chain seq x y z
N ARG A 1 11.00 0.89 -13.38
CA ARG A 1 10.87 1.06 -11.91
C ARG A 1 10.33 2.46 -11.67
N VAL A 2 9.06 2.58 -11.30
CA VAL A 2 8.56 3.80 -10.66
C VAL A 2 8.90 3.63 -9.19
N SER A 3 9.96 4.25 -8.72
CA SER A 3 10.28 4.28 -7.30
C SER A 3 9.19 5.09 -6.59
N GLY A 4 8.40 4.43 -5.74
CA GLY A 4 7.50 5.08 -4.80
C GLY A 4 8.30 5.75 -3.67
N GLY A 5 9.06 6.78 -3.98
CA GLY A 5 9.57 7.70 -2.99
C GLY A 5 8.40 8.51 -2.43
N GLU A 6 8.43 8.82 -1.13
CA GLU A 6 7.55 9.81 -0.55
C GLU A 6 7.52 11.04 -1.46
N LYS A 7 6.38 11.21 -2.13
CA LYS A 7 6.16 12.43 -2.90
C LYS A 7 5.98 13.54 -1.88
N THR A 8 7.05 14.25 -1.61
CA THR A 8 6.90 15.63 -1.13
C THR A 8 6.19 16.34 -2.26
N ASN A 9 4.88 16.55 -2.10
CA ASN A 9 4.02 17.23 -3.05
C ASN A 9 4.36 18.73 -3.09
N LYS A 10 5.56 19.03 -3.60
CA LYS A 10 5.85 20.36 -4.10
C LYS A 10 5.67 20.26 -5.61
N LEU A 11 4.72 21.02 -6.14
CA LEU A 11 4.53 21.18 -7.59
C LEU A 11 5.89 21.21 -8.29
N GLY A 12 6.17 20.18 -9.12
CA GLY A 12 7.33 20.17 -10.00
C GLY A 12 8.68 19.73 -9.42
N GLN A 13 8.79 19.20 -8.20
CA GLN A 13 10.08 18.78 -7.60
C GLN A 13 10.23 17.26 -7.37
N GLY A 14 9.60 16.43 -8.17
CA GLY A 14 9.87 15.00 -8.17
C GLY A 14 10.28 14.57 -9.57
N GLY A 15 11.42 13.91 -9.75
CA GLY A 15 11.94 13.45 -11.04
C GLY A 15 11.11 12.36 -11.73
N GLY A 16 9.78 12.50 -11.74
CA GLY A 16 8.83 11.61 -12.38
C GLY A 16 8.06 12.30 -13.51
N ALA A 17 7.57 11.52 -14.48
CA ALA A 17 6.71 12.04 -15.54
C ALA A 17 5.43 12.66 -14.99
N LEU A 18 4.98 13.76 -15.59
CA LEU A 18 3.70 14.38 -15.30
C LEU A 18 2.57 13.46 -15.78
N VAL A 19 1.65 13.09 -14.90
CA VAL A 19 0.47 12.28 -15.26
C VAL A 19 -0.75 13.18 -15.32
N LEU A 20 -1.40 13.20 -16.48
CA LEU A 20 -2.66 13.92 -16.69
C LEU A 20 -3.79 12.94 -16.97
N ILE A 21 -4.89 13.05 -16.21
CA ILE A 21 -6.10 12.25 -16.37
C ILE A 21 -7.20 13.19 -16.87
N ASP A 22 -7.66 12.98 -18.12
CA ASP A 22 -8.63 13.86 -18.79
C ASP A 22 -8.21 15.35 -18.73
N GLY A 23 -6.90 15.62 -18.89
CA GLY A 23 -6.32 16.98 -18.90
C GLY A 23 -5.91 17.53 -17.54
N ALA A 24 -6.30 16.92 -16.43
CA ALA A 24 -5.95 17.37 -15.08
C ALA A 24 -4.89 16.47 -14.41
N GLU A 25 -3.91 17.06 -13.72
CA GLU A 25 -2.87 16.30 -13.01
C GLU A 25 -3.49 15.29 -12.03
N GLY A 26 -2.98 14.07 -12.01
CA GLY A 26 -3.53 12.99 -11.18
C GLY A 26 -2.57 11.84 -10.92
N ASP A 27 -3.04 10.91 -10.09
CA ASP A 27 -2.33 9.66 -9.79
C ASP A 27 -2.88 8.53 -10.68
N MET A 28 -2.02 7.89 -11.48
CA MET A 28 -2.40 6.74 -12.30
C MET A 28 -3.05 5.63 -11.45
N GLY A 29 -2.60 5.46 -10.20
CA GLY A 29 -3.18 4.52 -9.26
C GLY A 29 -4.62 4.83 -8.84
N SER A 30 -5.12 6.06 -9.04
CA SER A 30 -6.49 6.43 -8.69
C SER A 30 -7.53 6.02 -9.73
N VAL A 31 -7.11 5.76 -10.98
CA VAL A 31 -8.01 5.46 -12.09
C VAL A 31 -8.42 3.97 -12.07
N ASN A 32 -9.67 3.71 -12.43
CA ASN A 32 -10.12 2.37 -12.77
C ASN A 32 -9.58 1.99 -14.17
N PRO A 33 -8.78 0.91 -14.30
CA PRO A 33 -8.26 0.49 -15.61
C PRO A 33 -9.34 0.26 -16.68
N ASP A 34 -10.51 -0.25 -16.26
CA ASP A 34 -11.64 -0.50 -17.17
C ASP A 34 -12.26 0.79 -17.75
N ASP A 35 -11.98 1.96 -17.14
CA ASP A 35 -12.44 3.26 -17.64
C ASP A 35 -11.46 3.88 -18.65
N ILE A 36 -10.26 3.35 -18.82
CA ILE A 36 -9.25 3.92 -19.69
C ILE A 36 -9.63 3.66 -21.16
N ALA A 37 -9.67 4.72 -21.95
CA ALA A 37 -9.83 4.63 -23.40
C ALA A 37 -8.48 4.62 -24.11
N SER A 38 -7.53 5.46 -23.67
CA SER A 38 -6.18 5.53 -24.25
C SER A 38 -5.16 6.04 -23.23
N ILE A 39 -3.90 5.64 -23.44
CA ILE A 39 -2.73 6.18 -22.74
C ILE A 39 -1.74 6.64 -23.80
N SER A 40 -1.33 7.90 -23.75
CA SER A 40 -0.30 8.48 -24.61
C SER A 40 0.86 8.95 -23.76
N VAL A 41 2.10 8.67 -24.23
CA VAL A 41 3.32 9.06 -23.53
C VAL A 41 4.10 10.03 -24.40
N LEU A 42 4.22 11.27 -23.96
CA LEU A 42 5.01 12.31 -24.60
C LEU A 42 6.44 12.27 -24.05
N LYS A 43 7.36 11.79 -24.85
CA LYS A 43 8.77 11.61 -24.47
C LYS A 43 9.66 12.75 -24.96
N ASP A 44 9.24 13.40 -26.03
CA ASP A 44 10.03 14.41 -26.74
C ASP A 44 9.79 15.80 -26.13
N ALA A 45 10.84 16.58 -26.03
CA ALA A 45 10.79 17.93 -25.48
C ALA A 45 9.80 18.85 -26.23
N SER A 46 9.67 18.67 -27.57
CA SER A 46 8.73 19.43 -28.39
C SER A 46 7.27 19.13 -28.06
N SER A 47 6.92 17.85 -27.86
CA SER A 47 5.55 17.45 -27.52
C SER A 47 5.20 17.76 -26.06
N ALA A 48 6.19 17.77 -25.17
CA ALA A 48 6.03 18.10 -23.76
C ALA A 48 6.11 19.62 -23.45
N ALA A 49 6.56 20.43 -24.40
CA ALA A 49 6.79 21.88 -24.23
C ALA A 49 5.56 22.65 -23.76
N VAL A 50 4.36 22.22 -24.19
CA VAL A 50 3.07 22.84 -23.79
C VAL A 50 2.85 22.77 -22.28
N TYR A 51 3.50 21.83 -21.57
CA TYR A 51 3.39 21.63 -20.12
C TYR A 51 4.53 22.32 -19.33
N GLY A 52 5.37 23.07 -20.02
CA GLY A 52 6.47 23.83 -19.41
C GLY A 52 7.43 22.96 -18.59
N ALA A 53 7.96 23.51 -17.51
CA ALA A 53 8.92 22.83 -16.63
C ALA A 53 8.37 21.53 -16.01
N ARG A 54 7.05 21.40 -15.84
CA ARG A 54 6.41 20.19 -15.32
C ARG A 54 6.51 18.98 -16.26
N GLY A 55 6.64 19.24 -17.58
CA GLY A 55 6.81 18.22 -18.61
C GLY A 55 8.25 17.78 -18.85
N ALA A 56 9.25 18.31 -18.12
CA ALA A 56 10.67 18.07 -18.36
C ALA A 56 11.07 16.58 -18.30
N PHE A 57 10.36 15.75 -17.54
CA PHE A 57 10.58 14.31 -17.42
C PHE A 57 9.60 13.47 -18.26
N GLY A 58 8.91 14.10 -19.22
CA GLY A 58 7.86 13.49 -20.03
C GLY A 58 6.47 13.66 -19.42
N VAL A 59 5.45 13.40 -20.25
CA VAL A 59 4.03 13.52 -19.85
C VAL A 59 3.31 12.24 -20.22
N ILE A 60 2.50 11.72 -19.30
CA ILE A 60 1.61 10.58 -19.51
C ILE A 60 0.18 11.12 -19.54
N LEU A 61 -0.46 11.03 -20.70
CA LEU A 61 -1.84 11.44 -20.90
C LEU A 61 -2.74 10.21 -20.81
N ILE A 62 -3.63 10.19 -19.83
CA ILE A 62 -4.65 9.14 -19.68
C ILE A 62 -5.99 9.76 -20.06
N THR A 63 -6.59 9.24 -21.14
CA THR A 63 -7.93 9.61 -21.54
C THR A 63 -8.90 8.52 -21.10
N THR A 64 -9.94 8.88 -20.36
CA THR A 64 -10.96 7.91 -19.95
C THR A 64 -12.11 7.89 -20.95
N LYS A 65 -12.86 6.77 -20.96
CA LYS A 65 -13.99 6.56 -21.87
C LYS A 65 -14.97 7.72 -21.83
N ASN A 66 -15.40 8.18 -22.99
CA ASN A 66 -16.37 9.23 -23.12
C ASN A 66 -17.79 8.66 -23.28
N PRO A 67 -18.82 9.41 -22.88
CA PRO A 67 -20.22 9.05 -23.15
C PRO A 67 -20.48 8.88 -24.64
N GLU A 68 -21.12 7.80 -25.04
CA GLU A 68 -21.51 7.54 -26.42
C GLU A 68 -23.02 7.69 -26.60
N LYS A 69 -23.43 8.21 -27.76
CA LYS A 69 -24.86 8.23 -28.18
C LYS A 69 -25.30 6.80 -28.55
N GLY A 70 -26.55 6.48 -28.32
CA GLY A 70 -27.13 5.20 -28.70
C GLY A 70 -27.92 4.54 -27.60
N LYS A 71 -28.31 3.27 -27.84
CA LYS A 71 -29.00 2.44 -26.84
C LYS A 71 -28.17 2.24 -25.60
N VAL A 72 -28.85 2.09 -24.47
CA VAL A 72 -28.21 1.78 -23.20
C VAL A 72 -27.42 0.46 -23.31
N ARG A 73 -26.15 0.50 -22.96
CA ARG A 73 -25.26 -0.67 -22.86
C ARG A 73 -24.78 -0.83 -21.43
N VAL A 74 -24.88 -2.05 -20.91
CA VAL A 74 -24.36 -2.42 -19.58
C VAL A 74 -23.24 -3.43 -19.79
N ASN A 75 -22.09 -3.18 -19.21
CA ASN A 75 -20.97 -4.12 -19.24
C ASN A 75 -20.61 -4.48 -17.80
N TYR A 76 -20.33 -5.76 -17.59
CA TYR A 76 -19.75 -6.28 -16.33
C TYR A 76 -18.47 -7.04 -16.65
N ASN A 77 -17.43 -6.74 -15.86
CA ASN A 77 -16.17 -7.46 -15.89
C ASN A 77 -15.84 -7.96 -14.47
N GLY A 78 -15.67 -9.25 -14.31
CA GLY A 78 -15.31 -9.88 -13.03
C GLY A 78 -14.08 -10.76 -13.20
N SER A 79 -13.16 -10.69 -12.23
CA SER A 79 -12.00 -11.58 -12.22
C SER A 79 -11.62 -12.01 -10.81
N VAL A 80 -11.10 -13.22 -10.70
CA VAL A 80 -10.45 -13.77 -9.52
C VAL A 80 -9.02 -14.13 -9.94
N SER A 81 -8.05 -13.64 -9.19
CA SER A 81 -6.64 -13.92 -9.46
C SER A 81 -6.03 -14.63 -8.26
N LEU A 82 -5.33 -15.72 -8.51
CA LEU A 82 -4.53 -16.44 -7.53
C LEU A 82 -3.06 -15.99 -7.69
N HIS A 83 -2.49 -15.55 -6.59
CA HIS A 83 -1.10 -15.08 -6.55
C HIS A 83 -0.27 -16.13 -5.81
N ARG A 84 0.71 -16.70 -6.50
CA ARG A 84 1.68 -17.61 -5.91
C ARG A 84 3.04 -16.94 -5.85
N ARG A 85 3.71 -17.08 -4.73
CA ARG A 85 5.10 -16.61 -4.63
C ARG A 85 5.98 -17.37 -5.62
N THR A 86 6.80 -16.63 -6.36
CA THR A 86 7.76 -17.22 -7.33
C THR A 86 9.04 -17.70 -6.64
N VAL A 87 9.37 -17.13 -5.47
CA VAL A 87 10.48 -17.56 -4.63
C VAL A 87 9.90 -18.16 -3.35
N ILE A 88 10.20 -19.42 -3.12
CA ILE A 88 9.81 -20.17 -1.94
C ILE A 88 11.04 -20.20 -1.03
N TRP A 89 11.16 -19.18 -0.18
CA TRP A 89 12.33 -19.03 0.71
C TRP A 89 12.42 -20.16 1.73
N GLU A 90 11.27 -20.67 2.18
CA GLU A 90 11.17 -21.73 3.18
C GLU A 90 11.82 -23.06 2.76
N ASP A 91 12.05 -23.26 1.46
CA ASP A 91 12.76 -24.43 0.95
C ASP A 91 14.27 -24.17 0.78
N ASN A 92 14.71 -22.92 0.94
CA ASN A 92 16.11 -22.51 0.77
C ASN A 92 16.79 -22.07 2.09
N VAL A 93 16.12 -22.25 3.22
CA VAL A 93 16.66 -21.93 4.55
C VAL A 93 16.92 -23.22 5.34
N VAL A 94 17.94 -23.19 6.17
CA VAL A 94 18.24 -24.30 7.08
C VAL A 94 17.18 -24.33 8.18
N THR A 95 16.31 -25.35 8.13
CA THR A 95 15.24 -25.56 9.11
C THR A 95 15.58 -26.67 10.11
N ASP A 96 16.51 -27.56 9.77
CA ASP A 96 17.03 -28.54 10.71
C ASP A 96 17.81 -27.83 11.81
N PRO A 97 17.39 -27.95 13.08
CA PRO A 97 17.98 -27.22 14.18
C PRO A 97 19.40 -27.68 14.50
N VAL A 98 19.75 -28.95 14.27
CA VAL A 98 21.11 -29.48 14.51
C VAL A 98 22.06 -28.91 13.47
N GLN A 99 21.69 -28.96 12.19
CA GLN A 99 22.48 -28.38 11.10
C GLN A 99 22.65 -26.86 11.28
N TRP A 100 21.61 -26.17 11.74
CA TRP A 100 21.67 -24.73 11.97
C TRP A 100 22.67 -24.37 13.09
N VAL A 101 22.63 -25.13 14.21
CA VAL A 101 23.54 -24.91 15.35
C VAL A 101 24.97 -25.29 14.96
N ASP A 102 25.18 -26.34 14.18
CA ASP A 102 26.52 -26.69 13.69
C ASP A 102 27.09 -25.57 12.81
N ALA A 103 26.32 -25.03 11.89
CA ALA A 103 26.73 -23.89 11.06
C ALA A 103 27.05 -22.64 11.91
N PHE A 104 26.24 -22.36 12.93
CA PHE A 104 26.49 -21.27 13.87
C PHE A 104 27.82 -21.45 14.59
N ARG A 105 28.09 -22.65 15.15
CA ARG A 105 29.33 -22.97 15.82
C ARG A 105 30.56 -22.86 14.90
N GLU A 106 30.46 -23.44 13.71
CA GLU A 106 31.52 -23.41 12.71
C GLU A 106 31.83 -21.98 12.27
N SER A 107 30.84 -21.13 12.06
CA SER A 107 31.04 -19.74 11.70
C SER A 107 31.84 -18.96 12.77
N TYR A 108 31.55 -19.20 14.04
CA TYR A 108 32.32 -18.58 15.14
C TYR A 108 33.73 -19.13 15.24
N LEU A 109 33.90 -20.45 15.23
CA LEU A 109 35.22 -21.08 15.35
C LEU A 109 36.17 -20.72 14.21
N ASN A 110 35.62 -20.49 13.00
CA ASN A 110 36.39 -20.08 11.83
C ASN A 110 36.63 -18.57 11.74
N SER A 111 36.01 -17.76 12.60
CA SER A 111 36.15 -16.29 12.54
C SER A 111 37.54 -15.79 12.99
N SER A 112 38.21 -16.53 13.87
CA SER A 112 39.55 -16.20 14.39
C SER A 112 40.19 -17.46 15.02
N PRO A 113 41.52 -17.60 15.01
CA PRO A 113 42.24 -18.71 15.67
C PRO A 113 42.00 -18.84 17.19
N THR A 114 41.55 -17.76 17.82
CA THR A 114 41.23 -17.72 19.26
C THR A 114 39.73 -17.61 19.54
N ALA A 115 38.90 -17.72 18.50
CA ALA A 115 37.45 -17.58 18.66
C ALA A 115 36.88 -18.76 19.46
N THR A 116 35.88 -18.45 20.27
CA THR A 116 35.08 -19.44 21.03
C THR A 116 33.62 -19.26 20.68
N VAL A 117 32.87 -20.36 20.77
CA VAL A 117 31.42 -20.28 20.56
C VAL A 117 30.80 -19.49 21.71
N PRO A 118 30.01 -18.45 21.41
CA PRO A 118 29.38 -17.66 22.46
C PRO A 118 28.35 -18.48 23.26
N SER A 119 28.15 -18.10 24.51
CA SER A 119 27.17 -18.74 25.41
C SER A 119 25.72 -18.33 25.13
N LEU A 120 25.50 -17.46 24.14
CA LEU A 120 24.18 -16.98 23.74
C LEU A 120 24.07 -16.91 22.20
N PHE A 121 22.96 -17.41 21.66
CA PHE A 121 22.57 -17.11 20.30
C PHE A 121 22.09 -15.65 20.22
N ASN A 122 22.68 -14.87 19.35
CA ASN A 122 22.37 -13.47 19.11
C ASN A 122 22.15 -12.63 20.39
N ASN A 123 22.99 -12.87 21.41
CA ASN A 123 23.03 -12.18 22.71
C ASN A 123 21.81 -12.37 23.62
N TYR A 124 20.90 -13.32 23.37
CA TYR A 124 19.77 -13.50 24.29
C TYR A 124 19.26 -14.92 24.53
N MET A 125 19.48 -15.88 23.62
CA MET A 125 19.06 -17.26 23.84
C MET A 125 20.27 -18.11 24.32
N PRO A 126 20.18 -18.78 25.49
CA PRO A 126 21.28 -19.53 26.02
C PRO A 126 21.76 -20.68 25.11
N TYR A 127 23.08 -20.85 25.03
CA TYR A 127 23.76 -21.95 24.37
C TYR A 127 24.77 -22.61 25.31
N SER A 128 24.81 -23.95 25.31
CA SER A 128 25.89 -24.74 25.89
C SER A 128 26.12 -26.02 25.08
N ASN A 129 27.29 -26.62 25.17
CA ASN A 129 27.55 -27.92 24.54
C ASN A 129 26.60 -29.01 25.06
N ALA A 130 26.30 -29.00 26.38
CA ALA A 130 25.37 -29.95 26.97
C ALA A 130 23.96 -29.83 26.39
N TRP A 131 23.45 -28.60 26.21
CA TRP A 131 22.19 -28.35 25.54
C TRP A 131 22.20 -28.83 24.08
N PHE A 132 23.32 -28.64 23.37
CA PHE A 132 23.42 -29.09 21.98
C PHE A 132 23.42 -30.61 21.83
N GLU A 133 24.11 -31.32 22.72
CA GLU A 133 24.04 -32.79 22.72
C GLU A 133 22.62 -33.30 23.07
N GLU A 134 21.92 -32.62 23.96
CA GLU A 134 20.53 -32.92 24.26
C GLU A 134 19.60 -32.64 23.05
N LEU A 135 19.82 -31.56 22.31
CA LEU A 135 19.12 -31.28 21.06
C LEU A 135 19.30 -32.45 20.07
N LYS A 136 20.51 -32.92 19.84
CA LYS A 136 20.78 -34.05 18.95
C LYS A 136 20.07 -35.31 19.42
N ARG A 137 20.09 -35.60 20.74
CA ARG A 137 19.43 -36.75 21.32
C ARG A 137 17.93 -36.74 21.10
N ARG A 138 17.28 -35.60 21.35
CA ARG A 138 15.82 -35.44 21.18
C ARG A 138 15.42 -35.42 19.70
N ARG A 139 16.26 -34.87 18.83
CA ARG A 139 16.01 -34.92 17.39
C ARG A 139 16.13 -36.33 16.80
N ALA A 140 16.93 -37.19 17.39
CA ALA A 140 17.07 -38.57 17.01
C ALA A 140 15.90 -39.47 17.51
N ASP A 141 15.18 -39.05 18.54
CA ASP A 141 14.04 -39.74 19.13
C ASP A 141 12.79 -38.86 19.15
N PRO A 142 11.88 -39.00 18.17
CA PRO A 142 10.67 -38.18 18.07
C PRO A 142 9.64 -38.45 19.17
N THR A 143 9.86 -39.42 20.06
CA THR A 143 8.99 -39.68 21.22
C THR A 143 9.30 -38.78 22.40
N MET A 144 10.44 -38.08 22.36
CA MET A 144 10.84 -37.15 23.41
C MET A 144 10.19 -35.79 23.25
N ASP A 145 9.88 -35.14 24.36
CA ASP A 145 9.39 -33.77 24.39
C ASP A 145 10.38 -32.82 23.71
N ASN A 146 9.86 -31.86 22.95
CA ASN A 146 10.66 -30.83 22.27
C ASN A 146 10.96 -29.61 23.14
N TYR A 147 10.78 -29.72 24.45
CA TYR A 147 11.13 -28.71 25.46
C TYR A 147 11.56 -29.40 26.76
N ASP A 148 12.12 -28.61 27.64
CA ASP A 148 12.44 -29.00 29.04
C ASP A 148 12.19 -27.80 29.96
N ILE A 149 12.03 -28.11 31.25
CA ILE A 149 11.88 -27.11 32.31
C ILE A 149 12.94 -27.44 33.37
N ASP A 150 13.88 -26.54 33.57
CA ASP A 150 14.94 -26.75 34.58
C ASP A 150 14.40 -26.59 36.02
N ALA A 151 15.28 -26.90 37.01
CA ALA A 151 14.91 -26.79 38.42
C ALA A 151 14.55 -25.37 38.88
N ASN A 152 14.91 -24.34 38.11
CA ASN A 152 14.56 -22.95 38.35
C ASN A 152 13.29 -22.53 37.57
N GLY A 153 12.68 -23.44 36.81
CA GLY A 153 11.49 -23.20 36.03
C GLY A 153 11.75 -22.56 34.66
N ASN A 154 12.99 -22.46 34.17
CA ASN A 154 13.30 -21.90 32.85
C ASN A 154 13.03 -22.92 31.75
N TYR A 155 12.54 -22.42 30.60
CA TYR A 155 12.28 -23.22 29.42
C TYR A 155 13.54 -23.39 28.55
N SER A 156 13.76 -24.64 28.10
CA SER A 156 14.72 -24.98 27.05
C SER A 156 13.98 -25.62 25.89
N TYR A 157 14.35 -25.31 24.66
CA TYR A 157 13.63 -25.76 23.46
C TYR A 157 14.52 -26.65 22.58
N TYR A 158 13.89 -27.68 22.00
CA TYR A 158 14.49 -28.67 21.13
C TYR A 158 13.59 -28.99 19.92
N GLY A 159 12.80 -27.97 19.48
CA GLY A 159 11.85 -28.12 18.40
C GLY A 159 12.47 -28.09 17.01
N GLU A 160 11.57 -28.03 16.03
CA GLU A 160 11.88 -27.79 14.63
C GLU A 160 10.80 -26.90 14.04
N THR A 161 11.07 -25.59 14.00
CA THR A 161 10.09 -24.61 13.52
C THR A 161 10.59 -23.97 12.24
N ASN A 162 9.83 -24.12 11.17
CA ASN A 162 10.05 -23.36 9.94
C ASN A 162 9.26 -22.04 10.01
N TRP A 163 9.90 -21.02 10.56
CA TRP A 163 9.29 -19.71 10.80
C TRP A 163 8.72 -19.05 9.55
N LEU A 164 9.35 -19.26 8.38
CA LEU A 164 8.84 -18.70 7.13
C LEU A 164 7.51 -19.37 6.70
N LYS A 165 7.38 -20.68 6.92
CA LYS A 165 6.11 -21.41 6.69
C LYS A 165 5.02 -21.00 7.67
N GLU A 166 5.39 -20.61 8.89
CA GLU A 166 4.42 -20.13 9.88
C GLU A 166 3.90 -18.71 9.56
N ILE A 167 4.73 -17.86 8.99
CA ILE A 167 4.41 -16.45 8.74
C ILE A 167 3.75 -16.23 7.38
N TYR A 168 4.20 -16.92 6.32
CA TYR A 168 3.79 -16.60 4.96
C TYR A 168 2.84 -17.63 4.36
N LYS A 169 1.79 -17.15 3.68
CA LYS A 169 0.94 -17.96 2.78
C LYS A 169 1.72 -18.35 1.53
N SER A 170 1.50 -19.54 1.02
CA SER A 170 2.02 -19.96 -0.29
C SER A 170 1.19 -19.36 -1.44
N VAL A 171 -0.09 -19.17 -1.22
CA VAL A 171 -1.05 -18.60 -2.19
C VAL A 171 -1.93 -17.57 -1.50
N ASN A 172 -2.15 -16.45 -2.14
CA ASN A 172 -3.15 -15.45 -1.79
C ASN A 172 -4.00 -15.11 -3.03
N TYR A 173 -5.09 -14.39 -2.86
CA TYR A 173 -6.01 -14.09 -3.95
C TYR A 173 -6.40 -12.62 -4.00
N SER A 174 -6.88 -12.21 -5.18
CA SER A 174 -7.56 -10.93 -5.34
C SER A 174 -8.81 -11.10 -6.20
N THR A 175 -9.80 -10.23 -5.98
CA THR A 175 -11.03 -10.19 -6.75
C THR A 175 -11.26 -8.80 -7.31
N THR A 176 -11.79 -8.74 -8.51
CA THR A 176 -12.22 -7.49 -9.15
C THR A 176 -13.66 -7.68 -9.66
N HIS A 177 -14.47 -6.66 -9.42
CA HIS A 177 -15.82 -6.55 -9.98
C HIS A 177 -15.97 -5.13 -10.52
N ALA A 178 -16.22 -5.01 -11.81
CA ALA A 178 -16.42 -3.71 -12.48
C ALA A 178 -17.71 -3.74 -13.28
N VAL A 179 -18.50 -2.69 -13.18
CA VAL A 179 -19.71 -2.48 -13.95
C VAL A 179 -19.66 -1.13 -14.62
N SER A 180 -20.11 -1.04 -15.85
CA SER A 180 -20.29 0.24 -16.52
C SER A 180 -21.61 0.28 -17.30
N ILE A 181 -22.22 1.46 -17.32
CA ILE A 181 -23.46 1.76 -18.03
C ILE A 181 -23.22 3.00 -18.87
N GLN A 182 -23.52 2.92 -20.15
CA GLN A 182 -23.44 4.05 -21.06
C GLN A 182 -24.63 4.10 -21.99
N GLY A 183 -24.99 5.29 -22.45
CA GLY A 183 -26.05 5.51 -23.40
C GLY A 183 -26.29 6.98 -23.67
N GLY A 184 -27.21 7.25 -24.54
CA GLY A 184 -27.56 8.62 -24.87
C GLY A 184 -28.46 8.73 -26.08
N ARG A 185 -28.92 9.92 -26.28
CA ARG A 185 -29.70 10.34 -27.48
C ARG A 185 -29.12 11.66 -28.01
N GLU A 186 -29.70 12.18 -29.05
CA GLU A 186 -29.28 13.49 -29.53
C GLU A 186 -29.33 14.55 -28.42
N GLY A 187 -28.23 15.24 -28.23
CA GLY A 187 -28.07 16.30 -27.22
C GLY A 187 -27.81 15.82 -25.80
N VAL A 188 -27.87 14.50 -25.47
CA VAL A 188 -27.55 13.99 -24.13
C VAL A 188 -26.86 12.64 -24.24
N SER A 189 -25.72 12.49 -23.57
CA SER A 189 -25.06 11.20 -23.42
C SER A 189 -24.44 11.06 -22.02
N TYR A 190 -24.30 9.83 -21.54
CA TYR A 190 -23.76 9.54 -20.22
C TYR A 190 -22.94 8.25 -20.21
N TYR A 191 -21.98 8.21 -19.29
CA TYR A 191 -21.19 7.05 -18.93
C TYR A 191 -21.06 7.00 -17.40
N VAL A 192 -21.41 5.88 -16.79
CA VAL A 192 -21.26 5.66 -15.34
C VAL A 192 -20.56 4.32 -15.13
N SER A 193 -19.57 4.28 -14.27
CA SER A 193 -18.86 3.04 -13.91
C SER A 193 -18.63 2.94 -12.41
N GLY A 194 -18.55 1.69 -11.93
CA GLY A 194 -18.14 1.35 -10.58
C GLY A 194 -17.22 0.15 -10.61
N ARG A 195 -16.19 0.16 -9.75
CA ARG A 195 -15.26 -0.96 -9.56
C ARG A 195 -15.01 -1.19 -8.09
N TYR A 196 -15.05 -2.45 -7.71
CA TYR A 196 -14.57 -2.96 -6.44
C TYR A 196 -13.36 -3.86 -6.67
N TYR A 197 -12.30 -3.65 -5.92
CA TYR A 197 -11.11 -4.48 -5.88
C TYR A 197 -10.82 -4.87 -4.43
N ASN A 198 -10.58 -6.16 -4.21
CA ASN A 198 -10.13 -6.68 -2.91
C ASN A 198 -8.93 -7.59 -3.12
N GLN A 199 -7.91 -7.43 -2.30
CA GLN A 199 -6.72 -8.27 -2.29
C GLN A 199 -6.43 -8.73 -0.87
N ASP A 200 -6.28 -10.03 -0.71
CA ASP A 200 -5.78 -10.68 0.49
C ASP A 200 -4.25 -10.54 0.57
N GLY A 201 -3.73 -10.40 1.78
CA GLY A 201 -2.30 -10.25 2.02
C GLY A 201 -1.52 -11.56 1.98
N ILE A 202 -0.20 -11.44 2.16
CA ILE A 202 0.75 -12.56 2.08
C ILE A 202 0.99 -13.24 3.43
N TYR A 203 0.55 -12.64 4.54
CA TYR A 203 0.76 -13.20 5.86
C TYR A 203 -0.30 -14.24 6.21
N LYS A 204 0.14 -15.35 6.80
CA LYS A 204 -0.70 -16.44 7.31
C LYS A 204 -1.32 -16.07 8.66
N VAL A 205 -0.59 -15.28 9.44
CA VAL A 205 -0.99 -14.75 10.73
C VAL A 205 -1.13 -13.22 10.66
N GLY A 206 -2.12 -12.68 11.34
CA GLY A 206 -2.49 -11.29 11.22
C GLY A 206 -3.32 -11.00 9.96
N GLU A 207 -4.11 -9.96 10.01
CA GLU A 207 -4.95 -9.53 8.89
C GLU A 207 -4.18 -8.54 8.02
N GLU A 208 -3.97 -8.85 6.73
CA GLU A 208 -3.49 -7.93 5.73
C GLU A 208 -4.48 -7.89 4.58
N THR A 209 -5.09 -6.74 4.34
CA THR A 209 -6.10 -6.58 3.28
C THR A 209 -5.99 -5.25 2.59
N TYR A 210 -6.18 -5.24 1.27
CA TYR A 210 -6.32 -4.03 0.47
C TYR A 210 -7.66 -4.03 -0.25
N LYS A 211 -8.49 -3.01 0.03
CA LYS A 211 -9.79 -2.80 -0.60
C LYS A 211 -9.79 -1.46 -1.33
N LYS A 212 -10.36 -1.45 -2.55
CA LYS A 212 -10.43 -0.23 -3.35
C LYS A 212 -11.76 -0.15 -4.09
N TYR A 213 -12.36 1.03 -4.04
CA TYR A 213 -13.58 1.38 -4.73
C TYR A 213 -13.29 2.53 -5.70
N ASN A 214 -13.79 2.42 -6.91
CA ASN A 214 -13.78 3.50 -7.89
C ASN A 214 -15.21 3.73 -8.39
N LEU A 215 -15.60 4.98 -8.50
CA LEU A 215 -16.82 5.41 -9.17
C LEU A 215 -16.46 6.50 -10.16
N ARG A 216 -17.10 6.48 -11.32
CA ARG A 216 -16.99 7.55 -12.33
C ARG A 216 -18.34 7.82 -12.94
N ALA A 217 -18.62 9.10 -13.15
CA ALA A 217 -19.77 9.56 -13.91
C ALA A 217 -19.33 10.63 -14.89
N LYS A 218 -19.59 10.42 -16.17
CA LYS A 218 -19.42 11.42 -17.23
C LYS A 218 -20.76 11.71 -17.89
N GLY A 219 -21.03 12.96 -18.14
CA GLY A 219 -22.23 13.40 -18.85
C GLY A 219 -21.92 14.51 -19.84
N SER A 220 -22.62 14.52 -20.96
CA SER A 220 -22.59 15.60 -21.96
C SER A 220 -24.00 15.99 -22.30
N ILE A 221 -24.29 17.27 -22.18
CA ILE A 221 -25.64 17.84 -22.45
C ILE A 221 -25.50 19.05 -23.37
N ARG A 222 -26.13 18.99 -24.54
CA ARG A 222 -26.28 20.16 -25.45
C ARG A 222 -27.44 21.01 -24.98
N ILE A 223 -27.16 22.11 -24.30
CA ILE A 223 -28.15 23.05 -23.76
C ILE A 223 -28.76 23.91 -24.88
N ARG A 224 -27.91 24.32 -25.81
CA ARG A 224 -28.27 25.11 -27.01
C ARG A 224 -27.41 24.61 -28.18
N PRO A 225 -27.76 24.93 -29.43
CA PRO A 225 -26.91 24.56 -30.57
C PRO A 225 -25.47 25.04 -30.44
N TRP A 226 -25.24 26.15 -29.76
CA TRP A 226 -23.93 26.78 -29.54
C TRP A 226 -23.34 26.51 -28.14
N LEU A 227 -24.02 25.75 -27.22
CA LEU A 227 -23.57 25.51 -25.87
C LEU A 227 -23.73 24.04 -25.48
N THR A 228 -22.61 23.39 -25.20
CA THR A 228 -22.54 22.05 -24.61
C THR A 228 -21.91 22.11 -23.21
N LEU A 229 -22.53 21.43 -22.27
CA LEU A 229 -22.00 21.22 -20.91
C LEU A 229 -21.53 19.79 -20.80
N ASP A 230 -20.25 19.60 -20.44
CA ASP A 230 -19.66 18.33 -20.12
C ASP A 230 -19.29 18.28 -18.62
N ASN A 231 -19.57 17.17 -17.98
CA ASN A 231 -19.15 16.92 -16.60
C ASN A 231 -18.45 15.57 -16.49
N ASN A 232 -17.37 15.54 -15.72
CA ASN A 232 -16.61 14.33 -15.39
C ASN A 232 -16.32 14.31 -13.90
N THR A 233 -17.01 13.43 -13.17
CA THR A 233 -16.85 13.23 -11.74
C THR A 233 -16.25 11.86 -11.49
N SER A 234 -15.25 11.78 -10.62
CA SER A 234 -14.68 10.52 -10.17
C SER A 234 -14.46 10.51 -8.66
N LEU A 235 -14.61 9.33 -8.07
CA LEU A 235 -14.34 9.05 -6.66
C LEU A 235 -13.48 7.78 -6.58
N MET A 236 -12.43 7.84 -5.78
CA MET A 236 -11.64 6.69 -5.40
C MET A 236 -11.56 6.63 -3.87
N SER A 237 -11.88 5.47 -3.31
CA SER A 237 -11.65 5.17 -1.89
C SER A 237 -10.83 3.91 -1.79
N SER A 238 -9.80 3.91 -0.93
CA SER A 238 -9.05 2.70 -0.63
C SER A 238 -8.76 2.59 0.85
N LYS A 239 -8.73 1.35 1.32
CA LYS A 239 -8.36 0.98 2.67
C LYS A 239 -7.29 -0.10 2.60
N TYR A 240 -6.15 0.13 3.23
CA TYR A 240 -5.10 -0.86 3.42
C TYR A 240 -4.91 -1.11 4.91
N HIS A 241 -5.16 -2.31 5.33
CA HIS A 241 -4.91 -2.77 6.69
C HIS A 241 -3.77 -3.77 6.69
N GLN A 242 -2.84 -3.65 7.63
CA GLN A 242 -1.68 -4.53 7.75
C GLN A 242 -1.30 -4.74 9.21
N PRO A 243 -0.83 -5.96 9.58
CA PRO A 243 -0.30 -6.20 10.91
C PRO A 243 1.02 -5.43 11.09
N MET A 244 1.32 -5.05 12.31
CA MET A 244 2.53 -4.32 12.67
C MET A 244 3.28 -5.07 13.77
N MET A 245 4.56 -4.77 13.88
CA MET A 245 5.41 -5.13 14.98
C MET A 245 6.22 -3.90 15.41
N HIS A 246 6.87 -3.99 16.52
CA HIS A 246 7.83 -2.98 16.96
C HIS A 246 8.82 -2.71 15.86
N TYR A 247 9.30 -1.72 15.43
CA TYR A 247 10.14 -1.41 14.25
C TYR A 247 9.42 -1.42 12.88
N GLY A 248 8.13 -1.70 12.82
CA GLY A 248 7.36 -1.67 11.58
C GLY A 248 7.34 -2.99 10.78
N GLN A 249 6.32 -3.18 9.96
CA GLN A 249 6.09 -4.39 9.18
C GLN A 249 7.25 -4.77 8.25
N GLN A 250 7.86 -3.79 7.61
CA GLN A 250 8.97 -4.02 6.68
C GLN A 250 10.23 -4.61 7.32
N MET A 251 10.26 -4.64 8.65
CA MET A 251 11.37 -5.22 9.41
C MET A 251 11.17 -6.70 9.74
N ILE A 252 10.01 -7.30 9.42
CA ILE A 252 9.73 -8.69 9.80
C ILE A 252 10.75 -9.67 9.23
N SER A 253 11.17 -9.52 7.98
CA SER A 253 12.21 -10.39 7.40
C SER A 253 13.51 -10.32 8.18
N ARG A 254 13.93 -9.11 8.55
CA ARG A 254 15.14 -8.93 9.38
C ARG A 254 14.98 -9.53 10.77
N GLN A 255 13.82 -9.40 11.39
CA GLN A 255 13.58 -9.96 12.72
C GLN A 255 13.56 -11.49 12.68
N ILE A 256 13.00 -12.07 11.61
CA ILE A 256 13.06 -13.52 11.38
C ILE A 256 14.52 -13.96 11.24
N ASP A 257 15.32 -13.29 10.41
CA ASP A 257 16.73 -13.63 10.21
C ASP A 257 17.54 -13.55 11.52
N MET A 258 17.22 -12.59 12.38
CA MET A 258 17.96 -12.36 13.61
C MET A 258 17.53 -13.23 14.79
N PHE A 259 16.23 -13.56 14.90
CA PHE A 259 15.65 -14.07 16.14
C PHE A 259 14.81 -15.35 15.97
N ALA A 260 14.50 -15.78 14.75
CA ALA A 260 13.66 -16.95 14.50
C ALA A 260 14.50 -18.24 14.48
N PHE A 261 14.95 -18.68 15.64
CA PHE A 261 15.76 -19.90 15.76
C PHE A 261 14.94 -21.15 15.45
N PRO A 262 15.43 -22.06 14.57
CA PRO A 262 14.65 -23.24 14.18
C PRO A 262 14.37 -24.22 15.33
N PHE A 263 15.21 -24.27 16.37
CA PHE A 263 14.98 -25.11 17.54
C PHE A 263 13.93 -24.56 18.52
N ALA A 264 13.54 -23.29 18.40
CA ALA A 264 12.55 -22.67 19.26
C ALA A 264 11.12 -23.01 18.85
N LEU A 265 10.20 -22.98 19.80
CA LEU A 265 8.76 -23.19 19.60
C LEU A 265 8.04 -21.86 19.41
N LEU A 266 6.83 -21.92 18.83
CA LEU A 266 5.93 -20.77 18.75
C LEU A 266 5.38 -20.40 20.13
N LYS A 267 4.93 -21.40 20.85
CA LYS A 267 4.33 -21.29 22.18
C LYS A 267 5.05 -22.17 23.19
N ASN A 268 5.05 -21.74 24.43
CA ASN A 268 5.43 -22.52 25.57
C ASN A 268 4.40 -23.62 25.87
N PRO A 269 4.73 -24.64 26.68
CA PRO A 269 3.81 -25.71 27.02
C PRO A 269 2.52 -25.23 27.71
N ASP A 270 2.57 -24.09 28.38
CA ASP A 270 1.43 -23.44 29.05
C ASP A 270 0.60 -22.54 28.11
N GLY A 271 0.95 -22.48 26.81
CA GLY A 271 0.27 -21.68 25.79
C GLY A 271 0.72 -20.23 25.71
N THR A 272 1.64 -19.78 26.54
CA THR A 272 2.23 -18.44 26.46
C THR A 272 3.20 -18.31 25.27
N TRP A 273 3.53 -17.07 24.88
CA TRP A 273 4.48 -16.84 23.79
C TRP A 273 5.92 -17.13 24.23
N THR A 274 6.68 -17.77 23.36
CA THR A 274 8.14 -17.89 23.55
C THR A 274 8.82 -16.55 23.24
N GLN A 275 10.02 -16.36 23.79
CA GLN A 275 10.84 -15.18 23.49
C GLN A 275 11.15 -15.08 21.99
N THR A 276 11.42 -16.19 21.33
CA THR A 276 11.67 -16.23 19.88
C THR A 276 10.46 -15.79 19.08
N ALA A 277 9.24 -16.25 19.44
CA ALA A 277 8.01 -15.83 18.76
C ALA A 277 7.74 -14.32 18.92
N ALA A 278 8.02 -13.75 20.09
CA ALA A 278 7.92 -12.32 20.33
C ALA A 278 8.96 -11.53 19.53
N LYS A 279 10.25 -11.89 19.66
CA LYS A 279 11.35 -11.17 19.01
C LYS A 279 11.36 -11.27 17.48
N SER A 280 10.88 -12.38 16.90
CA SER A 280 10.74 -12.53 15.46
C SER A 280 9.56 -11.74 14.87
N GLY A 281 8.68 -11.18 15.71
CA GLY A 281 7.45 -10.48 15.30
C GLY A 281 6.25 -11.39 15.07
N TYR A 282 6.41 -12.72 15.17
CA TYR A 282 5.30 -13.66 14.95
C TYR A 282 4.17 -13.43 15.95
N ALA A 283 4.48 -13.28 17.25
CA ALA A 283 3.48 -13.05 18.29
C ALA A 283 2.67 -11.77 18.03
N ALA A 284 3.34 -10.68 17.62
CA ALA A 284 2.70 -9.41 17.27
C ALA A 284 1.64 -9.59 16.16
N PHE A 285 2.02 -10.31 15.12
CA PHE A 285 1.12 -10.58 14.00
C PHE A 285 -0.02 -11.50 14.38
N ALA A 286 0.26 -12.55 15.17
CA ALA A 286 -0.75 -13.52 15.58
C ALA A 286 -1.79 -12.93 16.54
N GLU A 287 -1.41 -12.02 17.41
CA GLU A 287 -2.35 -11.32 18.29
C GLU A 287 -3.17 -10.26 17.56
N GLY A 288 -2.62 -9.65 16.51
CA GLY A 288 -3.31 -8.66 15.68
C GLY A 288 -3.67 -7.35 16.41
N THR A 289 -3.10 -7.12 17.60
CA THR A 289 -3.35 -5.89 18.37
C THR A 289 -2.46 -4.73 17.97
N SER A 290 -1.39 -4.99 17.21
CA SER A 290 -0.58 -3.98 16.53
C SER A 290 -0.86 -4.00 15.05
N TRP A 291 -1.23 -2.84 14.51
CA TRP A 291 -1.67 -2.72 13.13
C TRP A 291 -1.41 -1.32 12.58
N GLN A 292 -1.39 -1.22 11.26
CA GLN A 292 -1.47 0.05 10.55
C GLN A 292 -2.64 0.00 9.57
N GLU A 293 -3.39 1.08 9.53
CA GLU A 293 -4.50 1.27 8.61
C GLU A 293 -4.31 2.57 7.82
N ASP A 294 -4.25 2.45 6.50
CA ASP A 294 -4.20 3.57 5.59
C ASP A 294 -5.55 3.69 4.87
N ASN A 295 -6.25 4.82 5.08
CA ASN A 295 -7.49 5.15 4.40
C ASN A 295 -7.25 6.33 3.45
N ARG A 296 -7.63 6.18 2.19
CA ARG A 296 -7.50 7.24 1.17
C ARG A 296 -8.84 7.47 0.50
N LEU A 297 -9.24 8.72 0.37
CA LEU A 297 -10.40 9.17 -0.37
C LEU A 297 -9.96 10.28 -1.34
N GLU A 298 -10.28 10.11 -2.61
CA GLU A 298 -10.06 11.12 -3.65
C GLU A 298 -11.36 11.40 -4.37
N VAL A 299 -11.67 12.66 -4.57
CA VAL A 299 -12.78 13.14 -5.37
C VAL A 299 -12.24 14.10 -6.40
N ALA A 300 -12.63 13.94 -7.66
CA ALA A 300 -12.33 14.89 -8.71
C ALA A 300 -13.60 15.19 -9.51
N ASN A 301 -13.79 16.45 -9.85
CA ASN A 301 -14.86 16.91 -10.73
C ASN A 301 -14.29 17.94 -11.70
N THR A 302 -14.55 17.75 -12.98
CA THR A 302 -14.31 18.74 -14.03
C THR A 302 -15.62 19.05 -14.72
N THR A 303 -15.99 20.31 -14.74
CA THR A 303 -17.14 20.81 -15.47
C THR A 303 -16.65 21.73 -16.58
N THR A 304 -17.01 21.42 -17.83
CA THR A 304 -16.56 22.11 -19.03
C THR A 304 -17.76 22.70 -19.76
N PHE A 305 -17.69 23.98 -20.08
CA PHE A 305 -18.61 24.69 -20.94
C PHE A 305 -17.96 24.88 -22.30
N ASN A 306 -18.54 24.29 -23.34
CA ASN A 306 -18.08 24.42 -24.71
C ASN A 306 -19.04 25.33 -25.49
N PHE A 307 -18.55 26.50 -25.92
CA PHE A 307 -19.25 27.49 -26.71
C PHE A 307 -18.79 27.39 -28.17
N GLU A 308 -19.66 27.19 -29.07
CA GLU A 308 -19.42 27.24 -30.52
C GLU A 308 -20.16 28.44 -31.11
N PHE A 309 -19.54 29.65 -31.03
CA PHE A 309 -20.14 30.89 -31.44
C PHE A 309 -20.31 31.01 -32.96
N VAL A 310 -19.33 30.50 -33.69
CA VAL A 310 -19.39 30.37 -35.15
C VAL A 310 -19.02 28.94 -35.50
N PRO A 311 -19.96 28.15 -36.06
CA PRO A 311 -19.71 26.74 -36.38
C PRO A 311 -18.42 26.56 -37.17
N GLU A 312 -17.54 25.61 -36.69
CA GLU A 312 -16.24 25.27 -37.26
C GLU A 312 -15.18 26.40 -37.25
N VAL A 313 -15.53 27.66 -36.94
CA VAL A 313 -14.66 28.82 -37.02
C VAL A 313 -14.22 29.34 -35.65
N PHE A 314 -15.17 29.57 -34.74
CA PHE A 314 -14.87 30.18 -33.44
C PHE A 314 -15.48 29.39 -32.28
N LYS A 315 -14.60 28.82 -31.46
CA LYS A 315 -14.95 28.03 -30.28
C LYS A 315 -14.27 28.58 -29.05
N VAL A 316 -14.95 28.50 -27.90
CA VAL A 316 -14.38 28.78 -26.59
C VAL A 316 -14.74 27.61 -25.68
N SER A 317 -13.74 27.04 -24.99
CA SER A 317 -13.92 26.07 -23.93
C SER A 317 -13.50 26.68 -22.60
N ALA A 318 -14.37 26.59 -21.60
CA ALA A 318 -14.08 27.05 -20.25
C ALA A 318 -14.36 25.90 -19.27
N ASP A 319 -13.37 25.51 -18.49
CA ASP A 319 -13.54 24.45 -17.49
C ASP A 319 -13.12 24.88 -16.08
N VAL A 320 -13.76 24.25 -15.11
CA VAL A 320 -13.38 24.30 -13.70
C VAL A 320 -13.18 22.87 -13.20
N THR A 321 -12.00 22.59 -12.65
CA THR A 321 -11.64 21.32 -12.04
C THR A 321 -11.43 21.52 -10.55
N TYR A 322 -12.11 20.71 -9.74
CA TYR A 322 -11.81 20.54 -8.33
C TYR A 322 -11.29 19.14 -8.07
N LYS A 323 -10.23 19.01 -7.25
CA LYS A 323 -9.75 17.73 -6.73
C LYS A 323 -9.50 17.86 -5.23
N GLY A 324 -10.12 16.96 -4.47
CA GLY A 324 -9.86 16.82 -3.04
C GLY A 324 -9.31 15.45 -2.75
N ALA A 325 -8.21 15.39 -2.01
CA ALA A 325 -7.69 14.13 -1.46
C ALA A 325 -7.60 14.22 0.06
N ARG A 326 -8.01 13.13 0.69
CA ARG A 326 -7.89 12.89 2.12
C ARG A 326 -7.19 11.56 2.29
N TRP A 327 -6.14 11.53 3.10
CA TRP A 327 -5.46 10.31 3.49
C TRP A 327 -5.20 10.34 4.98
N THR A 328 -5.57 9.27 5.66
CA THR A 328 -5.29 9.06 7.08
C THR A 328 -4.50 7.77 7.23
N ARG A 329 -3.52 7.80 8.10
CA ARG A 329 -2.79 6.63 8.58
C ARG A 329 -2.95 6.57 10.09
N ASP A 330 -3.53 5.48 10.55
CA ASP A 330 -3.57 5.11 11.94
C ASP A 330 -2.59 3.96 12.18
N ARG A 331 -1.73 4.08 13.17
CA ARG A 331 -0.75 3.07 13.54
C ARG A 331 -0.82 2.81 15.02
N MET A 332 -1.06 1.57 15.37
CA MET A 332 -1.07 1.08 16.74
C MET A 332 0.06 0.11 16.96
N GLU A 333 0.88 0.34 17.99
CA GLU A 333 1.89 -0.58 18.48
C GLU A 333 1.59 -0.92 19.93
N ASN A 334 1.47 -2.21 20.23
CA ASN A 334 1.22 -2.72 21.56
C ASN A 334 2.45 -3.42 22.15
N LEU A 335 2.41 -3.62 23.45
CA LEU A 335 3.35 -4.47 24.19
C LEU A 335 3.02 -5.94 23.96
N TYR A 336 4.05 -6.76 23.82
CA TYR A 336 3.91 -8.22 23.75
C TYR A 336 4.70 -8.84 24.89
N THR A 337 3.99 -9.61 25.72
CA THR A 337 4.60 -10.35 26.82
C THR A 337 4.99 -11.73 26.31
N TYR A 338 6.22 -12.14 26.60
CA TYR A 338 6.72 -13.49 26.37
C TYR A 338 7.20 -14.08 27.69
N TYR A 339 7.38 -15.39 27.71
CA TYR A 339 7.86 -16.10 28.89
C TYR A 339 9.08 -16.94 28.54
N THR A 340 10.09 -16.88 29.40
CA THR A 340 11.34 -17.68 29.30
C THR A 340 11.37 -18.79 30.33
N GLY A 341 10.37 -18.86 31.19
CA GLY A 341 10.19 -19.84 32.22
C GLY A 341 8.83 -19.74 32.89
N VAL A 342 8.52 -20.66 33.79
CA VAL A 342 7.30 -20.62 34.58
C VAL A 342 7.32 -19.37 35.45
N ASN A 343 6.39 -18.44 35.19
CA ASN A 343 6.31 -17.13 35.86
C ASN A 343 7.50 -16.18 35.59
N VAL A 344 8.35 -16.45 34.61
CA VAL A 344 9.44 -15.57 34.22
C VAL A 344 9.06 -14.91 32.87
N SER A 345 8.61 -13.66 32.94
CA SER A 345 8.16 -12.91 31.75
C SER A 345 9.13 -11.81 31.34
N GLY A 346 9.08 -11.45 30.07
CA GLY A 346 9.70 -10.27 29.50
C GLY A 346 8.74 -9.59 28.52
N GLN A 347 9.09 -8.39 28.09
CA GLN A 347 8.32 -7.65 27.10
C GLN A 347 9.16 -7.35 25.87
N ASP A 348 8.56 -7.42 24.69
CA ASP A 348 9.25 -7.13 23.43
C ASP A 348 9.28 -5.64 23.09
N ASN A 349 8.52 -4.80 23.77
CA ASN A 349 8.52 -3.36 23.59
C ASN A 349 8.55 -2.67 24.96
N SER A 350 9.03 -1.42 24.99
CA SER A 350 9.09 -0.63 26.23
C SER A 350 7.78 0.11 26.51
N PHE A 351 7.01 0.42 25.48
CA PHE A 351 5.73 1.13 25.57
C PHE A 351 4.83 0.80 24.37
N SER A 352 3.53 0.96 24.57
CA SER A 352 2.57 1.00 23.46
C SER A 352 2.43 2.42 22.93
N SER A 353 2.06 2.56 21.66
CA SER A 353 1.89 3.87 21.04
C SER A 353 0.74 3.87 20.03
N LEU A 354 0.07 5.02 19.93
CA LEU A 354 -0.90 5.31 18.89
C LEU A 354 -0.43 6.54 18.11
N GLU A 355 -0.42 6.41 16.79
CA GLU A 355 -0.05 7.47 15.87
C GLU A 355 -1.16 7.66 14.85
N ASN A 356 -1.57 8.89 14.64
CA ASN A 356 -2.47 9.29 13.57
C ASN A 356 -1.79 10.32 12.68
N TRP A 357 -1.78 10.08 11.38
CA TRP A 357 -1.36 11.03 10.36
C TRP A 357 -2.54 11.35 9.48
N THR A 358 -2.80 12.64 9.30
CA THR A 358 -3.84 13.14 8.41
C THR A 358 -3.20 14.02 7.35
N TYR A 359 -3.52 13.73 6.10
CA TYR A 359 -3.14 14.51 4.94
C TYR A 359 -4.38 14.99 4.23
N ARG A 360 -4.40 16.26 3.89
CA ARG A 360 -5.45 16.88 3.09
C ARG A 360 -4.81 17.65 1.95
N SER A 361 -5.32 17.49 0.76
CA SER A 361 -5.03 18.38 -0.35
C SER A 361 -6.31 18.79 -1.06
N ASP A 362 -6.38 20.05 -1.45
CA ASP A 362 -7.42 20.62 -2.27
C ASP A 362 -6.75 21.33 -3.45
N TYR A 363 -7.19 21.01 -4.67
CA TYR A 363 -6.70 21.60 -5.90
C TYR A 363 -7.88 22.12 -6.70
N ILE A 364 -7.77 23.36 -7.15
CA ILE A 364 -8.73 24.00 -8.06
C ILE A 364 -7.95 24.47 -9.28
N SER A 365 -8.49 24.19 -10.45
CA SER A 365 -7.97 24.70 -11.72
C SER A 365 -9.09 25.26 -12.57
N THR A 366 -8.82 26.36 -13.25
CA THR A 366 -9.73 26.94 -14.24
C THR A 366 -8.96 27.19 -15.52
N ASN A 367 -9.50 26.73 -16.64
CA ASN A 367 -8.97 26.96 -17.98
C ASN A 367 -10.00 27.66 -18.85
N ILE A 368 -9.54 28.60 -19.66
CA ILE A 368 -10.34 29.21 -20.73
C ILE A 368 -9.49 29.16 -21.99
N VAL A 369 -9.99 28.49 -23.03
CA VAL A 369 -9.26 28.30 -24.29
C VAL A 369 -10.16 28.74 -25.44
N GLY A 370 -9.70 29.73 -26.20
CA GLY A 370 -10.33 30.19 -27.46
C GLY A 370 -9.58 29.59 -28.66
N THR A 371 -10.34 29.11 -29.62
CA THR A 371 -9.81 28.59 -30.90
C THR A 371 -10.51 29.27 -32.06
N VAL A 372 -9.70 29.79 -32.98
CA VAL A 372 -10.19 30.41 -34.22
C VAL A 372 -9.56 29.71 -35.40
N THR A 373 -10.41 29.18 -36.30
CA THR A 373 -10.00 28.48 -37.53
C THR A 373 -10.65 29.17 -38.74
N PRO A 374 -10.09 30.31 -39.19
CA PRO A 374 -10.68 31.05 -40.29
C PRO A 374 -10.55 30.30 -41.61
N LYS A 375 -11.62 30.35 -42.44
CA LYS A 375 -11.61 29.75 -43.78
C LYS A 375 -10.88 30.69 -44.74
N LEU A 376 -9.58 30.44 -45.01
CA LEU A 376 -8.73 31.31 -45.84
C LEU A 376 -8.59 30.85 -47.30
N GLY A 377 -9.49 30.03 -47.81
CA GLY A 377 -9.46 29.42 -49.13
C GLY A 377 -9.05 27.96 -49.11
N ALA A 378 -8.77 27.37 -50.28
CA ALA A 378 -8.49 25.93 -50.37
C ALA A 378 -7.02 25.55 -50.04
N ASP A 379 -6.09 26.51 -50.14
CA ASP A 379 -4.64 26.27 -50.03
C ASP A 379 -4.06 26.67 -48.65
N HIS A 380 -4.88 27.24 -47.76
CA HIS A 380 -4.36 27.74 -46.48
C HIS A 380 -5.23 27.21 -45.32
N ASP A 381 -4.55 26.58 -44.37
CA ASP A 381 -5.13 26.14 -43.10
C ASP A 381 -4.46 26.91 -41.96
N LEU A 382 -5.27 27.71 -41.22
CA LEU A 382 -4.80 28.48 -40.07
C LEU A 382 -5.64 28.14 -38.85
N ASN A 383 -4.94 27.76 -37.78
CA ASN A 383 -5.54 27.54 -36.48
C ASN A 383 -4.85 28.41 -35.42
N VAL A 384 -5.56 29.31 -34.80
CA VAL A 384 -5.07 30.17 -33.72
C VAL A 384 -5.70 29.75 -32.42
N VAL A 385 -4.87 29.43 -31.43
CA VAL A 385 -5.30 29.03 -30.09
C VAL A 385 -4.71 30.02 -29.09
N ALA A 386 -5.57 30.53 -28.20
CA ALA A 386 -5.18 31.37 -27.06
C ALA A 386 -5.85 30.81 -25.81
N GLY A 387 -5.12 30.75 -24.71
CA GLY A 387 -5.65 30.20 -23.48
C GLY A 387 -5.16 30.92 -22.24
N TRP A 388 -5.96 30.80 -21.18
CA TRP A 388 -5.64 31.26 -19.85
C TRP A 388 -5.89 30.11 -18.86
N ASN A 389 -4.96 29.94 -17.88
CA ASN A 389 -5.03 28.93 -16.85
C ASN A 389 -4.77 29.57 -15.48
N LEU A 390 -5.54 29.15 -14.49
CA LEU A 390 -5.33 29.44 -13.08
C LEU A 390 -5.33 28.12 -12.31
N GLU A 391 -4.35 27.93 -11.42
CA GLU A 391 -4.28 26.78 -10.53
C GLU A 391 -4.05 27.26 -9.09
N ASP A 392 -4.77 26.66 -8.15
CA ASP A 392 -4.56 26.84 -6.72
C ASP A 392 -4.45 25.48 -6.04
N TYR A 393 -3.50 25.35 -5.12
CA TYR A 393 -3.22 24.10 -4.44
C TYR A 393 -2.95 24.34 -2.96
N ASP A 394 -3.81 23.82 -2.09
CA ASP A 394 -3.63 23.79 -0.63
C ASP A 394 -3.29 22.37 -0.17
N TYR A 395 -2.29 22.27 0.69
CA TYR A 395 -1.86 21.00 1.25
C TYR A 395 -1.58 21.14 2.74
N ARG A 396 -2.19 20.25 3.54
CA ARG A 396 -2.02 20.24 5.00
C ARG A 396 -1.72 18.86 5.50
N THR A 397 -0.81 18.77 6.46
CA THR A 397 -0.51 17.55 7.20
C THR A 397 -0.64 17.80 8.68
N GLN A 398 -1.12 16.79 9.40
CA GLN A 398 -1.15 16.77 10.84
C GLN A 398 -0.71 15.40 11.31
N LYS A 399 0.14 15.37 12.33
CA LYS A 399 0.53 14.15 13.03
C LYS A 399 0.16 14.30 14.50
N THR A 400 -0.49 13.26 15.05
CA THR A 400 -0.74 13.12 16.48
C THR A 400 -0.11 11.82 16.93
N TYR A 401 0.61 11.86 18.04
CA TYR A 401 1.29 10.72 18.63
C TYR A 401 1.08 10.72 20.13
N ARG A 402 0.88 9.54 20.73
CA ARG A 402 0.84 9.36 22.18
C ARG A 402 1.28 7.94 22.55
N GLN A 403 1.87 7.80 23.73
CA GLN A 403 2.27 6.53 24.32
C GLN A 403 1.31 6.10 25.45
N GLY A 404 1.48 4.86 25.94
CA GLY A 404 0.78 4.37 27.13
C GLY A 404 -0.67 4.01 26.85
N ASN A 405 -0.94 3.06 25.94
CA ASN A 405 -2.30 2.61 25.67
C ASN A 405 -2.84 1.76 26.81
N LEU A 406 -3.88 2.24 27.49
CA LEU A 406 -4.54 1.55 28.59
C LEU A 406 -5.50 0.44 28.13
N TYR A 407 -5.92 0.46 26.85
CA TYR A 407 -6.92 -0.47 26.32
C TYR A 407 -6.54 -0.96 24.91
N PRO A 408 -5.71 -2.02 24.78
CA PRO A 408 -5.20 -2.52 23.49
C PRO A 408 -6.28 -2.81 22.45
N SER A 409 -7.46 -3.31 22.88
CA SER A 409 -8.57 -3.64 21.98
C SER A 409 -9.37 -2.43 21.48
N LYS A 410 -9.20 -1.25 22.11
CA LYS A 410 -9.89 0.00 21.73
C LYS A 410 -8.94 1.19 21.86
N PRO A 411 -7.92 1.27 20.97
CA PRO A 411 -6.95 2.36 21.04
C PRO A 411 -7.65 3.71 20.80
N SER A 412 -7.40 4.65 21.70
CA SER A 412 -7.91 6.02 21.61
C SER A 412 -6.95 6.95 22.31
N PHE A 413 -6.65 8.11 21.73
CA PHE A 413 -5.79 9.12 22.34
C PHE A 413 -6.27 9.56 23.73
N THR A 414 -7.58 9.47 24.02
CA THR A 414 -8.15 9.79 25.33
C THR A 414 -7.91 8.70 26.39
N LEU A 415 -7.57 7.48 25.94
CA LEU A 415 -7.30 6.32 26.81
C LEU A 415 -5.79 6.01 26.87
N MET A 416 -4.94 7.00 26.64
CA MET A 416 -3.49 6.88 26.74
C MET A 416 -2.97 7.80 27.84
N ASP A 417 -2.08 7.31 28.69
CA ASP A 417 -1.55 8.00 29.88
C ASP A 417 -0.08 8.44 29.75
N GLY A 418 0.60 8.02 28.71
CA GLY A 418 2.00 8.35 28.46
C GLY A 418 2.22 9.70 27.78
N GLU A 419 3.50 9.97 27.45
CA GLU A 419 3.94 11.21 26.81
C GLU A 419 3.39 11.40 25.39
N TYR A 420 3.35 12.68 24.98
CA TYR A 420 2.94 13.12 23.66
C TYR A 420 4.12 13.15 22.68
#